data_7059e6f6028c9352101db2642ded8d86
#
_entry.id   7059e6f6028c9352101db2642ded8d86
#
_cell.length_a   1.000
_cell.length_b   1.000
_cell.length_c   1.000
_cell.angle_alpha   90.00
_cell.angle_beta   90.00
_cell.angle_gamma   90.00
#
_symmetry.space_group_name_H-M   'P 1'
#
loop_
_entity.id
_entity.type
_entity.pdbx_description
1 polymer ?
#
loop_
_entity_poly.entity_id
_entity_poly.type
_entity_poly.pdbx_seq_one_letter_code
_entity_poly.pdbx_strand_id
1 'polypeptide(L)'
;MEFFQYLAPTKVIFGRGTEARTGALCKEAGATKVLIHYGGHSAKKSGLLDRICASLQAEGISYTELGGVVPNPRLSKVYEGIELGRKEKIDFILAVGGGSVIDSAKAIGYGLTNEGDVWDYYTGKAPQACMPIGAVLTIAAAGSEMSNASIITNENGWLKRGAYSPYAYCKFAVMNPELTYTLPAYQTASGCTDIIVHSLERFFTKPDVKQLNLTDGIAETLIKNVMRNVKTALKKPDDYDARAEIMWSGTLSHNDITGDRTLGDWACHQLEHELGGMFDIAHGAGLAAVWGSWARYVMPVNPARFAQLAVNVFGIPYTAGAEEKIALEGIEAMEAFFKSIGMPTKISDMDIHLTDEQIKELAYKCSFNNTRTIGGFKALNIDDMEKIYQMAK
;
A
#
# COMPACT_ATOMS: atom_id res chain seq x y z
N MET A 1 -21.16 13.54 13.53
CA MET A 1 -20.31 13.22 12.36
C MET A 1 -19.03 14.04 12.52
N GLU A 2 -17.88 13.38 12.54
CA GLU A 2 -16.59 14.07 12.58
C GLU A 2 -16.34 14.81 11.26
N PHE A 3 -15.56 15.90 11.33
CA PHE A 3 -15.11 16.59 10.12
C PHE A 3 -14.13 15.69 9.35
N PHE A 4 -14.31 15.57 8.05
CA PHE A 4 -13.35 14.91 7.16
C PHE A 4 -13.23 15.69 5.83
N GLN A 5 -12.10 15.50 5.15
CA GLN A 5 -11.86 16.04 3.82
C GLN A 5 -11.56 14.89 2.86
N TYR A 6 -12.28 14.84 1.74
CA TYR A 6 -12.05 13.88 0.67
C TYR A 6 -11.40 14.56 -0.53
N LEU A 7 -10.28 14.02 -1.00
CA LEU A 7 -9.55 14.50 -2.17
C LEU A 7 -8.95 13.32 -2.96
N ALA A 8 -9.40 13.11 -4.19
CA ALA A 8 -8.87 12.09 -5.10
C ALA A 8 -8.62 12.73 -6.49
N PRO A 9 -7.56 13.53 -6.65
CA PRO A 9 -7.34 14.37 -7.84
C PRO A 9 -6.74 13.62 -9.03
N THR A 10 -6.32 12.37 -8.86
CA THR A 10 -5.66 11.59 -9.91
C THR A 10 -6.61 11.22 -11.03
N LYS A 11 -6.27 11.56 -12.29
CA LYS A 11 -7.00 11.14 -13.48
C LYS A 11 -6.71 9.68 -13.77
N VAL A 12 -7.70 8.80 -13.70
CA VAL A 12 -7.55 7.37 -13.99
C VAL A 12 -7.90 7.07 -15.45
N ILE A 13 -7.03 6.33 -16.13
CA ILE A 13 -7.24 5.80 -17.46
C ILE A 13 -7.21 4.28 -17.36
N PHE A 14 -8.39 3.65 -17.35
CA PHE A 14 -8.56 2.24 -17.08
C PHE A 14 -8.98 1.46 -18.33
N GLY A 15 -8.36 0.29 -18.55
CA GLY A 15 -8.75 -0.64 -19.62
C GLY A 15 -7.57 -1.15 -20.44
N ARG A 16 -7.91 -2.04 -21.42
CA ARG A 16 -6.93 -2.69 -22.30
C ARG A 16 -6.15 -1.68 -23.14
N GLY A 17 -4.84 -1.85 -23.24
CA GLY A 17 -3.97 -1.06 -24.11
C GLY A 17 -3.84 0.41 -23.73
N THR A 18 -4.31 0.81 -22.53
CA THR A 18 -4.30 2.21 -22.09
C THR A 18 -2.89 2.78 -21.92
N GLU A 19 -1.86 1.94 -21.80
CA GLU A 19 -0.45 2.36 -21.75
C GLU A 19 0.01 3.08 -23.02
N ALA A 20 -0.65 2.84 -24.17
CA ALA A 20 -0.37 3.57 -25.40
C ALA A 20 -0.68 5.08 -25.30
N ARG A 21 -1.51 5.50 -24.33
CA ARG A 21 -1.86 6.90 -24.09
C ARG A 21 -0.87 7.65 -23.22
N THR A 22 0.17 7.00 -22.72
CA THR A 22 1.07 7.56 -21.71
C THR A 22 1.74 8.85 -22.18
N GLY A 23 2.24 8.91 -23.43
CA GLY A 23 2.85 10.11 -24.00
C GLY A 23 1.90 11.31 -24.02
N ALA A 24 0.67 11.10 -24.54
CA ALA A 24 -0.35 12.15 -24.58
C ALA A 24 -0.71 12.66 -23.18
N LEU A 25 -0.78 11.78 -22.17
CA LEU A 25 -1.04 12.15 -20.79
C LEU A 25 0.11 12.93 -20.15
N CYS A 26 1.36 12.55 -20.44
CA CYS A 26 2.53 13.33 -20.03
C CYS A 26 2.51 14.73 -20.64
N LYS A 27 2.19 14.84 -21.94
CA LYS A 27 2.06 16.14 -22.62
C LYS A 27 0.94 16.99 -22.05
N GLU A 28 -0.23 16.41 -21.80
CA GLU A 28 -1.36 17.08 -21.12
C GLU A 28 -0.96 17.61 -19.74
N ALA A 29 -0.10 16.88 -19.02
CA ALA A 29 0.44 17.28 -17.73
C ALA A 29 1.61 18.31 -17.83
N GLY A 30 1.99 18.74 -19.04
CA GLY A 30 3.01 19.73 -19.28
C GLY A 30 4.46 19.20 -19.32
N ALA A 31 4.65 17.88 -19.40
CA ALA A 31 5.97 17.27 -19.42
C ALA A 31 6.71 17.57 -20.74
N THR A 32 7.98 17.92 -20.63
CA THR A 32 8.90 18.08 -21.77
C THR A 32 10.09 17.12 -21.69
N LYS A 33 10.53 16.80 -20.47
CA LYS A 33 11.59 15.84 -20.20
C LYS A 33 11.27 14.93 -19.03
N VAL A 34 11.01 13.65 -19.31
CA VAL A 34 10.49 12.65 -18.37
C VAL A 34 11.60 11.77 -17.81
N LEU A 35 11.61 11.54 -16.50
CA LEU A 35 12.30 10.41 -15.88
C LEU A 35 11.37 9.20 -15.88
N ILE A 36 11.66 8.17 -16.69
CA ILE A 36 10.98 6.88 -16.60
C ILE A 36 11.62 6.10 -15.47
N HIS A 37 10.88 5.96 -14.34
CA HIS A 37 11.33 5.25 -13.15
C HIS A 37 10.63 3.89 -13.04
N TYR A 38 11.37 2.80 -12.92
CA TYR A 38 10.80 1.45 -12.96
C TYR A 38 11.56 0.45 -12.08
N GLY A 39 10.95 -0.72 -11.86
CA GLY A 39 11.51 -1.80 -11.06
C GLY A 39 12.64 -2.55 -11.75
N GLY A 40 12.66 -3.87 -11.60
CA GLY A 40 13.68 -4.73 -12.20
C GLY A 40 13.44 -5.00 -13.70
N HIS A 41 13.43 -6.27 -14.09
CA HIS A 41 13.45 -6.65 -15.52
C HIS A 41 12.07 -6.84 -16.16
N SER A 42 10.98 -6.95 -15.37
CA SER A 42 9.65 -7.34 -15.88
C SER A 42 9.10 -6.38 -16.93
N ALA A 43 9.15 -5.06 -16.68
CA ALA A 43 8.67 -4.05 -17.59
C ALA A 43 9.46 -4.01 -18.93
N LYS A 44 10.77 -4.27 -18.88
CA LYS A 44 11.60 -4.45 -20.08
C LYS A 44 11.25 -5.73 -20.82
N LYS A 45 11.23 -6.85 -20.10
CA LYS A 45 11.00 -8.18 -20.69
C LYS A 45 9.64 -8.30 -21.36
N SER A 46 8.61 -7.61 -20.86
CA SER A 46 7.26 -7.58 -21.43
C SER A 46 7.11 -6.62 -22.62
N GLY A 47 8.15 -5.86 -22.97
CA GLY A 47 8.09 -4.81 -23.99
C GLY A 47 7.27 -3.57 -23.56
N LEU A 48 6.87 -3.48 -22.28
CA LEU A 48 6.08 -2.35 -21.79
C LEU A 48 6.86 -1.05 -21.89
N LEU A 49 8.15 -1.06 -21.51
CA LEU A 49 8.99 0.17 -21.59
C LEU A 49 9.14 0.62 -23.04
N ASP A 50 9.32 -0.28 -24.00
CA ASP A 50 9.43 0.08 -25.41
C ASP A 50 8.15 0.76 -25.92
N ARG A 51 6.96 0.25 -25.52
CA ARG A 51 5.67 0.87 -25.85
C ARG A 51 5.53 2.27 -25.25
N ILE A 52 5.97 2.45 -23.99
CA ILE A 52 5.95 3.74 -23.30
C ILE A 52 6.92 4.73 -23.96
N CYS A 53 8.15 4.30 -24.24
CA CYS A 53 9.14 5.12 -24.95
C CYS A 53 8.64 5.58 -26.31
N ALA A 54 8.05 4.67 -27.09
CA ALA A 54 7.46 5.01 -28.39
C ALA A 54 6.29 6.00 -28.24
N SER A 55 5.45 5.86 -27.20
CA SER A 55 4.36 6.79 -26.91
C SER A 55 4.87 8.20 -26.55
N LEU A 56 5.94 8.31 -25.76
CA LEU A 56 6.56 9.59 -25.42
C LEU A 56 7.20 10.25 -26.65
N GLN A 57 7.92 9.47 -27.48
CA GLN A 57 8.55 9.95 -28.71
C GLN A 57 7.54 10.49 -29.71
N ALA A 58 6.37 9.82 -29.84
CA ALA A 58 5.29 10.26 -30.71
C ALA A 58 4.75 11.66 -30.33
N GLU A 59 4.87 12.04 -29.05
CA GLU A 59 4.47 13.36 -28.56
C GLU A 59 5.63 14.39 -28.49
N GLY A 60 6.82 14.00 -28.96
CA GLY A 60 8.02 14.84 -28.95
C GLY A 60 8.61 15.03 -27.55
N ILE A 61 8.31 14.17 -26.59
CA ILE A 61 8.81 14.25 -25.21
C ILE A 61 10.12 13.48 -25.09
N SER A 62 11.16 14.16 -24.62
CA SER A 62 12.43 13.51 -24.31
C SER A 62 12.37 12.78 -22.97
N TYR A 63 13.17 11.71 -22.81
CA TYR A 63 13.18 10.95 -21.58
C TYR A 63 14.56 10.43 -21.20
N THR A 64 14.74 10.12 -19.94
CA THR A 64 15.83 9.32 -19.39
C THR A 64 15.28 8.21 -18.53
N GLU A 65 16.02 7.11 -18.35
CA GLU A 65 15.55 5.93 -17.64
C GLU A 65 16.33 5.73 -16.33
N LEU A 66 15.61 5.34 -15.28
CA LEU A 66 16.15 4.87 -14.01
C LEU A 66 15.42 3.62 -13.55
N GLY A 67 16.02 2.46 -13.74
CA GLY A 67 15.50 1.19 -13.27
C GLY A 67 16.11 0.72 -11.96
N GLY A 68 15.67 -0.46 -11.51
CA GLY A 68 16.27 -1.16 -10.39
C GLY A 68 15.61 -0.88 -9.04
N VAL A 69 14.37 -0.37 -9.00
CA VAL A 69 13.60 -0.31 -7.76
C VAL A 69 13.28 -1.74 -7.31
N VAL A 70 13.55 -2.02 -6.05
CA VAL A 70 13.22 -3.29 -5.38
C VAL A 70 11.97 -3.13 -4.50
N PRO A 71 11.30 -4.22 -4.09
CA PRO A 71 10.31 -4.17 -3.01
C PRO A 71 10.90 -3.50 -1.76
N ASN A 72 10.06 -2.83 -0.95
CA ASN A 72 10.54 -1.98 0.16
C ASN A 72 11.57 -0.94 -0.33
N PRO A 73 11.18 0.05 -1.15
CA PRO A 73 12.10 0.85 -1.97
C PRO A 73 13.14 1.57 -1.12
N ARG A 74 14.38 1.54 -1.60
CA ARG A 74 15.57 2.00 -0.86
C ARG A 74 15.81 3.49 -1.02
N LEU A 75 16.25 4.12 0.07
CA LEU A 75 16.61 5.54 0.08
C LEU A 75 17.80 5.84 -0.85
N SER A 76 18.76 4.92 -0.94
CA SER A 76 19.89 5.02 -1.88
C SER A 76 19.44 5.19 -3.34
N LYS A 77 18.38 4.45 -3.75
CA LYS A 77 17.80 4.59 -5.10
C LYS A 77 17.11 5.94 -5.30
N VAL A 78 16.51 6.49 -4.25
CA VAL A 78 15.93 7.84 -4.29
C VAL A 78 17.01 8.90 -4.51
N TYR A 79 18.12 8.82 -3.79
CA TYR A 79 19.24 9.74 -4.00
C TYR A 79 19.81 9.67 -5.43
N GLU A 80 20.00 8.47 -5.98
CA GLU A 80 20.40 8.28 -7.38
C GLU A 80 19.41 8.97 -8.34
N GLY A 81 18.12 8.84 -8.09
CA GLY A 81 17.07 9.48 -8.89
C GLY A 81 17.08 10.99 -8.80
N ILE A 82 17.32 11.56 -7.62
CA ILE A 82 17.44 13.00 -7.41
C ILE A 82 18.67 13.56 -8.16
N GLU A 83 19.82 12.89 -8.04
CA GLU A 83 21.05 13.29 -8.74
C GLU A 83 20.85 13.24 -10.25
N LEU A 84 20.34 12.13 -10.78
CA LEU A 84 20.06 11.98 -12.21
C LEU A 84 19.06 13.03 -12.70
N GLY A 85 17.98 13.25 -11.95
CA GLY A 85 16.94 14.21 -12.30
C GLY A 85 17.45 15.65 -12.39
N ARG A 86 18.33 16.05 -11.46
CA ARG A 86 19.00 17.36 -11.50
C ARG A 86 19.96 17.50 -12.69
N LYS A 87 20.78 16.48 -12.93
CA LYS A 87 21.72 16.44 -14.06
C LYS A 87 21.01 16.54 -15.39
N GLU A 88 19.95 15.78 -15.56
CA GLU A 88 19.18 15.71 -16.80
C GLU A 88 18.13 16.82 -16.93
N LYS A 89 17.89 17.61 -15.87
CA LYS A 89 16.89 18.69 -15.83
C LYS A 89 15.50 18.20 -16.21
N ILE A 90 15.07 17.09 -15.59
CA ILE A 90 13.73 16.55 -15.80
C ILE A 90 12.67 17.49 -15.22
N ASP A 91 11.47 17.47 -15.77
CA ASP A 91 10.30 18.23 -15.32
C ASP A 91 9.09 17.35 -14.96
N PHE A 92 9.23 16.05 -15.16
CA PHE A 92 8.18 15.06 -14.88
C PHE A 92 8.76 13.70 -14.52
N ILE A 93 8.10 12.94 -13.65
CA ILE A 93 8.48 11.56 -13.34
C ILE A 93 7.34 10.62 -13.75
N LEU A 94 7.67 9.59 -14.54
CA LEU A 94 6.76 8.53 -14.94
C LEU A 94 7.13 7.24 -14.20
N ALA A 95 6.34 6.86 -13.21
CA ALA A 95 6.51 5.62 -12.46
C ALA A 95 5.89 4.45 -13.25
N VAL A 96 6.70 3.47 -13.65
CA VAL A 96 6.24 2.27 -14.37
C VAL A 96 6.47 1.06 -13.47
N GLY A 97 5.43 0.68 -12.70
CA GLY A 97 5.58 -0.38 -11.70
C GLY A 97 4.41 -0.48 -10.73
N GLY A 98 4.67 -1.08 -9.59
CA GLY A 98 3.77 -1.12 -8.43
C GLY A 98 4.06 -0.03 -7.42
N GLY A 99 3.48 -0.16 -6.21
CA GLY A 99 3.60 0.81 -5.11
C GLY A 99 5.03 1.24 -4.81
N SER A 100 5.98 0.29 -4.74
CA SER A 100 7.39 0.60 -4.47
C SER A 100 8.02 1.56 -5.48
N VAL A 101 7.68 1.42 -6.77
CA VAL A 101 8.16 2.32 -7.83
C VAL A 101 7.51 3.69 -7.71
N ILE A 102 6.21 3.72 -7.44
CA ILE A 102 5.46 4.97 -7.30
C ILE A 102 5.92 5.73 -6.07
N ASP A 103 6.13 5.06 -4.94
CA ASP A 103 6.63 5.66 -3.71
C ASP A 103 8.04 6.23 -3.86
N SER A 104 8.93 5.46 -4.53
CA SER A 104 10.27 5.95 -4.89
C SER A 104 10.22 7.17 -5.82
N ALA A 105 9.30 7.19 -6.80
CA ALA A 105 9.09 8.33 -7.68
C ALA A 105 8.63 9.58 -6.92
N LYS A 106 7.71 9.43 -5.95
CA LYS A 106 7.26 10.51 -5.06
C LYS A 106 8.41 11.06 -4.22
N ALA A 107 9.24 10.17 -3.65
CA ALA A 107 10.41 10.57 -2.89
C ALA A 107 11.42 11.36 -3.74
N ILE A 108 11.70 10.90 -4.97
CA ILE A 108 12.51 11.63 -5.94
C ILE A 108 11.88 13.00 -6.22
N GLY A 109 10.55 13.03 -6.42
CA GLY A 109 9.81 14.28 -6.65
C GLY A 109 9.95 15.28 -5.51
N TYR A 110 9.94 14.82 -4.25
CA TYR A 110 10.22 15.67 -3.09
C TYR A 110 11.64 16.24 -3.12
N GLY A 111 12.64 15.38 -3.33
CA GLY A 111 14.05 15.80 -3.32
C GLY A 111 14.46 16.71 -4.47
N LEU A 112 13.69 16.71 -5.59
CA LEU A 112 13.92 17.59 -6.73
C LEU A 112 13.31 18.99 -6.54
N THR A 113 12.28 19.14 -5.71
CA THR A 113 11.49 20.36 -5.58
C THR A 113 11.61 21.05 -4.23
N ASN A 114 12.29 20.45 -3.27
CA ASN A 114 12.51 21.03 -1.95
C ASN A 114 14.01 21.03 -1.61
N GLU A 115 14.38 21.87 -0.65
CA GLU A 115 15.76 21.95 -0.13
C GLU A 115 15.98 20.99 1.06
N GLY A 116 17.23 20.58 1.25
CA GLY A 116 17.65 19.69 2.33
C GLY A 116 17.66 18.23 1.94
N ASP A 117 17.74 17.36 2.96
CA ASP A 117 17.74 15.91 2.76
C ASP A 117 16.30 15.40 2.60
N VAL A 118 16.07 14.57 1.57
CA VAL A 118 14.75 13.95 1.34
C VAL A 118 14.32 13.06 2.50
N TRP A 119 15.25 12.46 3.25
CA TRP A 119 14.92 11.64 4.41
C TRP A 119 14.26 12.42 5.55
N ASP A 120 14.51 13.73 5.65
CA ASP A 120 13.86 14.59 6.64
C ASP A 120 12.32 14.51 6.55
N TYR A 121 11.76 14.32 5.33
CA TYR A 121 10.31 14.19 5.12
C TYR A 121 9.73 12.89 5.67
N TYR A 122 10.57 11.88 5.90
CA TYR A 122 10.21 10.59 6.51
C TYR A 122 10.42 10.56 8.03
N THR A 123 10.97 11.65 8.58
CA THR A 123 11.27 11.78 10.02
C THR A 123 10.55 12.96 10.69
N GLY A 124 9.54 13.53 10.04
CA GLY A 124 8.63 14.51 10.65
C GLY A 124 8.56 15.87 9.95
N LYS A 125 9.44 16.18 9.00
CA LYS A 125 9.33 17.40 8.18
C LYS A 125 8.26 17.21 7.09
N ALA A 126 7.52 18.24 6.75
CA ALA A 126 6.51 18.18 5.68
C ALA A 126 7.10 18.71 4.36
N PRO A 127 7.03 17.95 3.24
CA PRO A 127 7.40 18.47 1.93
C PRO A 127 6.42 19.54 1.48
N GLN A 128 6.95 20.64 0.90
CA GLN A 128 6.16 21.80 0.46
C GLN A 128 5.81 21.77 -1.03
N ALA A 129 6.41 20.85 -1.77
CA ALA A 129 6.18 20.62 -3.19
C ALA A 129 6.53 19.18 -3.57
N CYS A 130 6.09 18.77 -4.74
CA CYS A 130 6.50 17.53 -5.38
C CYS A 130 6.54 17.73 -6.90
N MET A 131 7.58 17.23 -7.57
CA MET A 131 7.60 17.20 -9.03
C MET A 131 6.37 16.43 -9.55
N PRO A 132 5.74 16.87 -10.64
CA PRO A 132 4.59 16.13 -11.20
C PRO A 132 4.93 14.68 -11.53
N ILE A 133 4.02 13.75 -11.18
CA ILE A 133 4.19 12.31 -11.34
C ILE A 133 3.01 11.75 -12.13
N GLY A 134 3.30 10.84 -13.07
CA GLY A 134 2.32 9.93 -13.66
C GLY A 134 2.66 8.49 -13.30
N ALA A 135 1.65 7.61 -13.28
CA ALA A 135 1.85 6.20 -13.00
C ALA A 135 1.33 5.31 -14.13
N VAL A 136 2.08 4.25 -14.45
CA VAL A 136 1.62 3.09 -15.24
C VAL A 136 1.69 1.89 -14.31
N LEU A 137 0.52 1.45 -13.84
CA LEU A 137 0.41 0.43 -12.80
C LEU A 137 0.62 -0.97 -13.36
N THR A 138 1.51 -1.74 -12.73
CA THR A 138 1.79 -3.14 -13.11
C THR A 138 1.51 -4.15 -12.01
N ILE A 139 1.19 -3.69 -10.80
CA ILE A 139 0.82 -4.53 -9.64
C ILE A 139 -0.31 -3.83 -8.90
N ALA A 140 -1.45 -4.51 -8.73
CA ALA A 140 -2.54 -4.04 -7.90
C ALA A 140 -2.28 -4.45 -6.43
N ALA A 141 -2.03 -3.48 -5.56
CA ALA A 141 -1.76 -3.67 -4.13
C ALA A 141 -1.99 -2.37 -3.35
N ALA A 142 -0.92 -1.62 -3.12
CA ALA A 142 -0.85 -0.47 -2.23
C ALA A 142 -1.75 0.73 -2.59
N GLY A 143 -2.30 0.83 -3.80
CA GLY A 143 -3.09 1.99 -4.23
C GLY A 143 -2.30 3.31 -4.26
N SER A 144 -0.96 3.23 -4.36
CA SER A 144 -0.09 4.42 -4.30
C SER A 144 -0.35 5.40 -5.44
N GLU A 145 -0.86 4.93 -6.58
CA GLU A 145 -1.20 5.75 -7.76
C GLU A 145 -2.32 6.77 -7.47
N MET A 146 -3.16 6.52 -6.45
CA MET A 146 -4.22 7.45 -6.04
C MET A 146 -4.10 7.92 -4.59
N SER A 147 -2.98 7.66 -3.93
CA SER A 147 -2.73 8.12 -2.56
C SER A 147 -1.69 9.26 -2.51
N ASN A 148 -1.65 9.96 -1.39
CA ASN A 148 -0.65 10.99 -1.09
C ASN A 148 0.53 10.46 -0.26
N ALA A 149 0.59 9.15 -0.05
CA ALA A 149 1.62 8.48 0.73
C ALA A 149 2.83 8.12 -0.13
N SER A 150 4.01 8.11 0.48
CA SER A 150 5.26 7.55 -0.06
C SER A 150 5.97 6.84 1.07
N ILE A 151 6.30 5.56 0.90
CA ILE A 151 6.94 4.73 1.92
C ILE A 151 8.34 4.34 1.42
N ILE A 152 9.39 4.71 2.18
CA ILE A 152 10.79 4.46 1.81
C ILE A 152 11.50 3.74 2.96
N THR A 153 12.42 2.86 2.61
CA THR A 153 13.31 2.17 3.54
C THR A 153 14.69 2.80 3.51
N ASN A 154 15.11 3.34 4.65
CA ASN A 154 16.49 3.79 4.84
C ASN A 154 17.34 2.59 5.25
N GLU A 155 18.35 2.26 4.45
CA GLU A 155 19.27 1.14 4.70
C GLU A 155 20.13 1.37 5.95
N ASN A 156 20.31 2.62 6.35
CA ASN A 156 20.94 2.93 7.64
C ASN A 156 19.94 2.70 8.77
N GLY A 157 20.06 1.58 9.43
CA GLY A 157 19.16 1.12 10.52
C GLY A 157 17.93 0.37 10.03
N TRP A 158 17.75 0.18 8.73
CA TRP A 158 16.62 -0.54 8.14
C TRP A 158 15.26 0.00 8.63
N LEU A 159 15.11 1.31 8.48
CA LEU A 159 13.93 2.05 8.91
C LEU A 159 12.97 2.26 7.74
N LYS A 160 11.81 1.59 7.74
CA LYS A 160 10.74 1.77 6.75
C LYS A 160 9.77 2.83 7.28
N ARG A 161 9.70 3.97 6.60
CA ARG A 161 8.96 5.17 7.06
C ARG A 161 8.12 5.77 5.94
N GLY A 162 7.06 6.46 6.33
CA GLY A 162 6.13 7.14 5.42
C GLY A 162 6.21 8.66 5.47
N ALA A 163 6.12 9.28 4.31
CA ALA A 163 5.89 10.71 4.14
C ALA A 163 4.54 10.93 3.45
N TYR A 164 3.82 11.97 3.83
CA TYR A 164 2.46 12.26 3.33
C TYR A 164 2.39 13.72 2.89
N SER A 165 1.93 13.96 1.65
CA SER A 165 1.80 15.32 1.14
C SER A 165 0.72 15.42 0.07
N PRO A 166 -0.15 16.44 0.10
CA PRO A 166 -1.14 16.66 -0.96
C PRO A 166 -0.51 16.89 -2.33
N TYR A 167 0.76 17.22 -2.39
CA TYR A 167 1.51 17.42 -3.63
C TYR A 167 1.94 16.10 -4.30
N ALA A 168 1.88 14.95 -3.59
CA ALA A 168 2.34 13.65 -4.07
C ALA A 168 1.29 12.83 -4.83
N TYR A 169 0.06 13.32 -4.96
CA TYR A 169 -0.92 12.67 -5.82
C TYR A 169 -0.42 12.65 -7.27
N CYS A 170 -0.49 11.47 -7.91
CA CYS A 170 -0.17 11.36 -9.32
C CYS A 170 -1.13 12.20 -10.17
N LYS A 171 -0.63 12.83 -11.23
CA LYS A 171 -1.45 13.58 -12.20
C LYS A 171 -2.40 12.64 -12.94
N PHE A 172 -1.90 11.45 -13.25
CA PHE A 172 -2.68 10.39 -13.86
C PHE A 172 -2.18 9.01 -13.44
N ALA A 173 -3.06 8.02 -13.55
CA ALA A 173 -2.77 6.60 -13.41
C ALA A 173 -3.30 5.83 -14.63
N VAL A 174 -2.40 5.19 -15.37
CA VAL A 174 -2.71 4.26 -16.46
C VAL A 174 -2.82 2.87 -15.87
N MET A 175 -3.99 2.25 -16.04
CA MET A 175 -4.37 1.01 -15.38
C MET A 175 -4.90 0.02 -16.40
N ASN A 176 -4.00 -0.79 -16.98
CA ASN A 176 -4.36 -1.92 -17.85
C ASN A 176 -4.24 -3.24 -17.07
N PRO A 177 -5.35 -3.93 -16.74
CA PRO A 177 -5.32 -5.20 -16.02
C PRO A 177 -4.42 -6.28 -16.64
N GLU A 178 -4.24 -6.27 -17.97
CA GLU A 178 -3.38 -7.23 -18.68
C GLU A 178 -1.90 -7.12 -18.25
N LEU A 179 -1.45 -5.97 -17.79
CA LEU A 179 -0.09 -5.77 -17.30
C LEU A 179 0.20 -6.58 -16.02
N THR A 180 -0.84 -7.10 -15.36
CA THR A 180 -0.72 -7.93 -14.14
C THR A 180 -0.75 -9.44 -14.41
N TYR A 181 -0.95 -9.90 -15.64
CA TYR A 181 -1.11 -11.33 -15.97
C TYR A 181 0.11 -12.19 -15.64
N THR A 182 1.29 -11.59 -15.73
CA THR A 182 2.58 -12.30 -15.49
C THR A 182 3.06 -12.23 -14.03
N LEU A 183 2.26 -11.65 -13.15
CA LEU A 183 2.60 -11.61 -11.71
C LEU A 183 2.61 -13.03 -11.13
N PRO A 184 3.63 -13.39 -10.36
CA PRO A 184 3.62 -14.62 -9.57
C PRO A 184 2.38 -14.70 -8.66
N ALA A 185 1.86 -15.91 -8.45
CA ALA A 185 0.69 -16.13 -7.60
C ALA A 185 0.88 -15.52 -6.19
N TYR A 186 2.07 -15.69 -5.60
CA TYR A 186 2.39 -15.11 -4.30
C TYR A 186 2.30 -13.59 -4.27
N GLN A 187 2.77 -12.89 -5.31
CA GLN A 187 2.65 -11.43 -5.39
C GLN A 187 1.20 -10.97 -5.60
N THR A 188 0.42 -11.72 -6.38
CA THR A 188 -1.01 -11.47 -6.53
C THR A 188 -1.74 -11.61 -5.18
N ALA A 189 -1.49 -12.69 -4.45
CA ALA A 189 -2.10 -12.93 -3.14
C ALA A 189 -1.67 -11.88 -2.11
N SER A 190 -0.37 -11.55 -2.05
CA SER A 190 0.17 -10.49 -1.18
C SER A 190 -0.44 -9.13 -1.49
N GLY A 191 -0.55 -8.75 -2.78
CA GLY A 191 -1.19 -7.50 -3.18
C GLY A 191 -2.67 -7.44 -2.78
N CYS A 192 -3.42 -8.52 -2.98
CA CYS A 192 -4.83 -8.60 -2.56
C CYS A 192 -4.99 -8.52 -1.04
N THR A 193 -4.05 -9.08 -0.27
CA THR A 193 -4.04 -8.95 1.19
C THR A 193 -3.83 -7.51 1.61
N ASP A 194 -2.90 -6.79 0.98
CA ASP A 194 -2.65 -5.38 1.22
C ASP A 194 -3.91 -4.52 0.96
N ILE A 195 -4.60 -4.76 -0.17
CA ILE A 195 -5.88 -4.11 -0.49
C ILE A 195 -6.94 -4.34 0.60
N ILE A 196 -7.06 -5.57 1.09
CA ILE A 196 -8.01 -5.92 2.16
C ILE A 196 -7.63 -5.21 3.45
N VAL A 197 -6.35 -5.26 3.85
CA VAL A 197 -5.89 -4.67 5.12
C VAL A 197 -5.99 -3.14 5.08
N HIS A 198 -5.74 -2.47 3.95
CA HIS A 198 -6.01 -1.04 3.80
C HIS A 198 -7.48 -0.68 4.12
N SER A 199 -8.43 -1.49 3.63
CA SER A 199 -9.85 -1.28 3.92
C SER A 199 -10.19 -1.58 5.38
N LEU A 200 -9.57 -2.61 5.97
CA LEU A 200 -9.73 -2.95 7.39
C LEU A 200 -9.17 -1.86 8.31
N GLU A 201 -8.00 -1.31 8.01
CA GLU A 201 -7.39 -0.22 8.80
C GLU A 201 -8.26 1.04 8.81
N ARG A 202 -8.98 1.31 7.73
CA ARG A 202 -9.96 2.40 7.67
C ARG A 202 -11.30 2.04 8.32
N PHE A 203 -11.70 0.78 8.25
CA PHE A 203 -12.90 0.28 8.91
C PHE A 203 -12.76 0.36 10.44
N PHE A 204 -11.61 -0.06 11.00
CA PHE A 204 -11.34 0.05 12.43
C PHE A 204 -10.84 1.45 12.77
N THR A 205 -11.76 2.29 13.23
CA THR A 205 -11.49 3.67 13.68
C THR A 205 -11.50 3.77 15.20
N LYS A 206 -11.19 4.94 15.72
CA LYS A 206 -11.32 5.23 17.16
C LYS A 206 -12.72 4.84 17.65
N PRO A 207 -12.85 4.20 18.82
CA PRO A 207 -14.12 3.67 19.31
C PRO A 207 -15.22 4.72 19.52
N ASP A 208 -14.83 5.96 19.78
CA ASP A 208 -15.72 7.12 19.97
C ASP A 208 -16.14 7.79 18.65
N VAL A 209 -15.52 7.44 17.53
CA VAL A 209 -15.87 7.97 16.21
C VAL A 209 -16.99 7.13 15.58
N LYS A 210 -18.13 7.77 15.35
CA LYS A 210 -19.22 7.11 14.62
C LYS A 210 -18.94 7.12 13.13
N GLN A 211 -18.63 5.95 12.58
CA GLN A 211 -18.52 5.73 11.13
C GLN A 211 -19.85 5.95 10.42
N LEU A 212 -19.75 6.31 9.13
CA LEU A 212 -20.91 6.36 8.24
C LEU A 212 -21.23 4.96 7.74
N ASN A 213 -22.47 4.51 7.86
CA ASN A 213 -22.91 3.20 7.37
C ASN A 213 -22.59 2.98 5.89
N LEU A 214 -22.67 4.04 5.07
CA LEU A 214 -22.31 3.98 3.66
C LEU A 214 -20.82 3.64 3.47
N THR A 215 -19.96 4.30 4.21
CA THR A 215 -18.49 4.08 4.15
C THR A 215 -18.14 2.66 4.59
N ASP A 216 -18.75 2.19 5.67
CA ASP A 216 -18.60 0.79 6.11
C ASP A 216 -19.03 -0.19 5.02
N GLY A 217 -20.22 0.03 4.41
CA GLY A 217 -20.72 -0.82 3.33
C GLY A 217 -19.83 -0.82 2.09
N ILE A 218 -19.17 0.30 1.76
CA ILE A 218 -18.17 0.37 0.69
C ILE A 218 -16.96 -0.50 1.04
N ALA A 219 -16.40 -0.35 2.25
CA ALA A 219 -15.25 -1.13 2.71
C ALA A 219 -15.55 -2.64 2.73
N GLU A 220 -16.69 -3.04 3.32
CA GLU A 220 -17.15 -4.43 3.39
C GLU A 220 -17.38 -5.05 2.00
N THR A 221 -17.95 -4.28 1.07
CA THR A 221 -18.17 -4.72 -0.32
C THR A 221 -16.85 -4.89 -1.07
N LEU A 222 -15.92 -3.95 -0.90
CA LEU A 222 -14.59 -4.01 -1.51
C LEU A 222 -13.82 -5.25 -1.01
N ILE A 223 -13.81 -5.51 0.31
CA ILE A 223 -13.17 -6.69 0.90
C ILE A 223 -13.76 -7.97 0.26
N LYS A 224 -15.07 -8.12 0.22
CA LYS A 224 -15.75 -9.28 -0.40
C LYS A 224 -15.39 -9.43 -1.89
N ASN A 225 -15.33 -8.31 -2.62
CA ASN A 225 -14.97 -8.30 -4.03
C ASN A 225 -13.55 -8.83 -4.26
N VAL A 226 -12.58 -8.36 -3.47
CA VAL A 226 -11.18 -8.83 -3.55
C VAL A 226 -11.08 -10.31 -3.16
N MET A 227 -11.73 -10.72 -2.06
CA MET A 227 -11.74 -12.12 -1.62
C MET A 227 -12.26 -13.09 -2.68
N ARG A 228 -13.26 -12.68 -3.47
CA ARG A 228 -13.81 -13.48 -4.56
C ARG A 228 -12.85 -13.52 -5.75
N ASN A 229 -12.38 -12.37 -6.20
CA ASN A 229 -11.63 -12.24 -7.44
C ASN A 229 -10.18 -12.76 -7.34
N VAL A 230 -9.55 -12.67 -6.15
CA VAL A 230 -8.20 -13.25 -5.98
C VAL A 230 -8.19 -14.76 -6.19
N LYS A 231 -9.22 -15.48 -5.75
CA LYS A 231 -9.35 -16.94 -5.97
C LYS A 231 -9.43 -17.29 -7.46
N THR A 232 -10.10 -16.44 -8.24
CA THR A 232 -10.16 -16.57 -9.70
C THR A 232 -8.80 -16.26 -10.32
N ALA A 233 -8.18 -15.13 -9.99
CA ALA A 233 -6.90 -14.71 -10.53
C ALA A 233 -5.74 -15.65 -10.20
N LEU A 234 -5.78 -16.36 -9.05
CA LEU A 234 -4.79 -17.37 -8.69
C LEU A 234 -4.94 -18.66 -9.52
N LYS A 235 -6.18 -19.02 -9.89
CA LYS A 235 -6.47 -20.20 -10.72
C LYS A 235 -6.27 -19.92 -12.21
N LYS A 236 -6.62 -18.71 -12.65
CA LYS A 236 -6.55 -18.25 -14.03
C LYS A 236 -5.90 -16.86 -14.06
N PRO A 237 -4.55 -16.80 -14.12
CA PRO A 237 -3.80 -15.55 -13.99
C PRO A 237 -4.11 -14.50 -15.05
N ASP A 238 -4.62 -14.90 -16.20
CA ASP A 238 -5.02 -14.09 -17.35
C ASP A 238 -6.54 -13.79 -17.42
N ASP A 239 -7.28 -14.04 -16.35
CA ASP A 239 -8.69 -13.65 -16.28
C ASP A 239 -8.80 -12.13 -16.13
N TYR A 240 -9.20 -11.49 -17.24
CA TYR A 240 -9.26 -10.02 -17.31
C TYR A 240 -10.20 -9.43 -16.27
N ASP A 241 -11.39 -9.99 -16.10
CA ASP A 241 -12.41 -9.43 -15.22
C ASP A 241 -11.96 -9.50 -13.75
N ALA A 242 -11.41 -10.65 -13.35
CA ALA A 242 -10.85 -10.79 -12.00
C ALA A 242 -9.68 -9.82 -11.75
N ARG A 243 -8.77 -9.65 -12.72
CA ARG A 243 -7.66 -8.69 -12.63
C ARG A 243 -8.14 -7.24 -12.60
N ALA A 244 -9.16 -6.92 -13.40
CA ALA A 244 -9.77 -5.60 -13.44
C ALA A 244 -10.43 -5.25 -12.09
N GLU A 245 -11.21 -6.16 -11.52
CA GLU A 245 -11.84 -5.99 -10.22
C GLU A 245 -10.83 -5.82 -9.09
N ILE A 246 -9.75 -6.60 -9.09
CA ILE A 246 -8.66 -6.46 -8.11
C ILE A 246 -7.96 -5.11 -8.30
N MET A 247 -7.62 -4.73 -9.52
CA MET A 247 -6.91 -3.48 -9.82
C MET A 247 -7.72 -2.26 -9.40
N TRP A 248 -9.01 -2.24 -9.71
CA TRP A 248 -9.89 -1.15 -9.30
C TRP A 248 -10.10 -1.11 -7.79
N SER A 249 -10.28 -2.29 -7.15
CA SER A 249 -10.38 -2.38 -5.69
C SER A 249 -9.11 -1.87 -4.99
N GLY A 250 -7.92 -2.16 -5.54
CA GLY A 250 -6.65 -1.68 -5.00
C GLY A 250 -6.58 -0.16 -4.94
N THR A 251 -6.93 0.49 -6.02
CA THR A 251 -7.01 1.94 -6.11
C THR A 251 -8.00 2.54 -5.10
N LEU A 252 -9.21 1.97 -4.99
CA LEU A 252 -10.25 2.46 -4.09
C LEU A 252 -9.95 2.18 -2.62
N SER A 253 -9.19 1.15 -2.29
CA SER A 253 -8.84 0.81 -0.91
C SER A 253 -7.96 1.86 -0.25
N HIS A 254 -7.25 2.69 -1.03
CA HIS A 254 -6.27 3.66 -0.51
C HIS A 254 -6.51 5.12 -0.92
N ASN A 255 -7.65 5.45 -1.52
CA ASN A 255 -8.02 6.81 -1.90
C ASN A 255 -9.02 7.48 -0.95
N ASP A 256 -9.16 6.98 0.27
CA ASP A 256 -10.03 7.46 1.35
C ASP A 256 -11.54 7.21 1.14
N ILE A 257 -11.99 6.52 0.08
CA ILE A 257 -13.42 6.21 -0.12
C ILE A 257 -13.93 5.15 0.87
N THR A 258 -13.03 4.29 1.38
CA THR A 258 -13.31 3.26 2.38
C THR A 258 -13.20 3.77 3.83
N GLY A 259 -12.94 5.06 4.02
CA GLY A 259 -12.81 5.72 5.31
C GLY A 259 -11.66 6.73 5.33
N ASP A 260 -11.82 7.81 6.09
CA ASP A 260 -10.78 8.82 6.25
C ASP A 260 -9.53 8.21 6.89
N ARG A 261 -8.39 8.38 6.22
CA ARG A 261 -7.10 7.87 6.69
C ARG A 261 -6.71 8.39 8.08
N THR A 262 -7.08 9.63 8.41
CA THR A 262 -6.69 10.25 9.69
C THR A 262 -7.45 9.67 10.88
N LEU A 263 -8.55 8.96 10.62
CA LEU A 263 -9.39 8.32 11.62
C LEU A 263 -9.11 6.81 11.75
N GLY A 264 -8.44 6.19 10.79
CA GLY A 264 -8.14 4.77 10.74
C GLY A 264 -7.14 4.30 11.79
N ASP A 265 -7.02 2.99 11.98
CA ASP A 265 -6.13 2.39 12.98
C ASP A 265 -4.65 2.46 12.59
N TRP A 266 -4.28 1.88 11.47
CA TRP A 266 -2.92 1.81 10.91
C TRP A 266 -1.88 1.05 11.76
N ALA A 267 -2.27 0.38 12.83
CA ALA A 267 -1.32 -0.34 13.68
C ALA A 267 -0.68 -1.52 12.96
N CYS A 268 -1.46 -2.32 12.19
CA CYS A 268 -0.91 -3.46 11.44
C CYS A 268 0.14 -3.01 10.44
N HIS A 269 -0.11 -1.93 9.68
CA HIS A 269 0.86 -1.39 8.75
C HIS A 269 2.14 -0.92 9.44
N GLN A 270 2.03 -0.25 10.59
CA GLN A 270 3.20 0.24 11.33
C GLN A 270 4.02 -0.89 11.95
N LEU A 271 3.37 -1.94 12.45
CA LEU A 271 4.05 -3.16 12.90
C LEU A 271 4.73 -3.89 11.73
N GLU A 272 4.05 -4.02 10.59
CA GLU A 272 4.62 -4.66 9.40
C GLU A 272 5.81 -3.86 8.84
N HIS A 273 5.79 -2.53 8.88
CA HIS A 273 6.90 -1.73 8.39
C HIS A 273 8.23 -2.11 9.06
N GLU A 274 8.22 -2.43 10.34
CA GLU A 274 9.43 -2.86 11.03
C GLU A 274 9.85 -4.28 10.62
N LEU A 275 8.89 -5.20 10.43
CA LEU A 275 9.18 -6.53 9.90
C LEU A 275 9.73 -6.45 8.47
N GLY A 276 9.08 -5.67 7.61
CA GLY A 276 9.52 -5.44 6.24
C GLY A 276 10.88 -4.77 6.16
N GLY A 277 11.18 -3.85 7.09
CA GLY A 277 12.49 -3.23 7.23
C GLY A 277 13.58 -4.23 7.66
N MET A 278 13.31 -5.05 8.67
CA MET A 278 14.29 -5.98 9.26
C MET A 278 14.54 -7.23 8.39
N PHE A 279 13.51 -7.78 7.75
CA PHE A 279 13.55 -9.08 7.08
C PHE A 279 13.33 -9.02 5.57
N ASP A 280 13.06 -7.83 5.02
CA ASP A 280 12.81 -7.61 3.58
C ASP A 280 11.70 -8.51 2.98
N ILE A 281 10.63 -8.73 3.75
CA ILE A 281 9.49 -9.56 3.38
C ILE A 281 8.53 -8.84 2.44
N ALA A 282 7.68 -9.62 1.76
CA ALA A 282 6.58 -9.07 0.97
C ALA A 282 5.54 -8.42 1.90
N HIS A 283 5.20 -7.15 1.65
CA HIS A 283 4.39 -6.30 2.52
C HIS A 283 3.05 -6.94 2.93
N GLY A 284 2.23 -7.39 1.96
CA GLY A 284 0.95 -8.02 2.28
C GLY A 284 1.07 -9.35 3.03
N ALA A 285 2.18 -10.08 2.85
CA ALA A 285 2.44 -11.29 3.64
C ALA A 285 2.75 -10.93 5.10
N GLY A 286 3.57 -9.90 5.34
CA GLY A 286 3.82 -9.38 6.68
C GLY A 286 2.56 -8.87 7.37
N LEU A 287 1.69 -8.17 6.62
CA LEU A 287 0.38 -7.74 7.13
C LEU A 287 -0.49 -8.93 7.55
N ALA A 288 -0.60 -9.96 6.71
CA ALA A 288 -1.38 -11.16 7.03
C ALA A 288 -0.87 -11.87 8.29
N ALA A 289 0.48 -11.95 8.44
CA ALA A 289 1.12 -12.59 9.57
C ALA A 289 0.84 -11.91 10.93
N VAL A 290 0.65 -10.58 10.91
CA VAL A 290 0.44 -9.78 12.13
C VAL A 290 -1.03 -9.56 12.43
N TRP A 291 -1.90 -9.48 11.40
CA TRP A 291 -3.27 -9.02 11.53
C TRP A 291 -4.10 -9.80 12.56
N GLY A 292 -4.04 -11.14 12.55
CA GLY A 292 -4.83 -11.96 13.47
C GLY A 292 -4.46 -11.74 14.94
N SER A 293 -3.17 -11.54 15.22
CA SER A 293 -2.66 -11.25 16.57
C SER A 293 -3.05 -9.86 17.03
N TRP A 294 -2.91 -8.85 16.17
CA TRP A 294 -3.40 -7.51 16.41
C TRP A 294 -4.91 -7.52 16.69
N ALA A 295 -5.69 -8.16 15.82
CA ALA A 295 -7.14 -8.20 15.93
C ALA A 295 -7.61 -8.77 17.27
N ARG A 296 -7.05 -9.91 17.69
CA ARG A 296 -7.35 -10.50 19.01
C ARG A 296 -6.94 -9.61 20.16
N TYR A 297 -5.83 -8.90 20.03
CA TYR A 297 -5.33 -8.02 21.08
C TYR A 297 -6.21 -6.78 21.30
N VAL A 298 -6.76 -6.21 20.22
CA VAL A 298 -7.56 -4.97 20.30
C VAL A 298 -9.06 -5.21 20.34
N MET A 299 -9.56 -6.39 19.91
CA MET A 299 -10.98 -6.72 19.83
C MET A 299 -11.76 -6.48 21.13
N PRO A 300 -11.20 -6.74 22.35
CA PRO A 300 -11.95 -6.48 23.60
C PRO A 300 -12.34 -5.02 23.83
N VAL A 301 -11.72 -4.06 23.11
CA VAL A 301 -12.08 -2.63 23.20
C VAL A 301 -13.49 -2.37 22.63
N ASN A 302 -13.84 -3.04 21.52
CA ASN A 302 -15.15 -2.95 20.90
C ASN A 302 -15.46 -4.23 20.10
N PRO A 303 -15.90 -5.32 20.76
CA PRO A 303 -16.22 -6.58 20.08
C PRO A 303 -17.33 -6.44 19.04
N ALA A 304 -18.29 -5.53 19.24
CA ALA A 304 -19.38 -5.30 18.29
C ALA A 304 -18.89 -4.84 16.91
N ARG A 305 -17.78 -4.10 16.85
CA ARG A 305 -17.19 -3.66 15.57
C ARG A 305 -16.59 -4.83 14.78
N PHE A 306 -15.94 -5.77 15.46
CA PHE A 306 -15.44 -7.01 14.86
C PHE A 306 -16.61 -7.96 14.48
N ALA A 307 -17.65 -8.03 15.31
CA ALA A 307 -18.87 -8.80 15.01
C ALA A 307 -19.58 -8.25 13.76
N GLN A 308 -19.64 -6.93 13.56
CA GLN A 308 -20.17 -6.31 12.34
C GLN A 308 -19.41 -6.80 11.11
N LEU A 309 -18.07 -6.78 11.14
CA LEU A 309 -17.24 -7.30 10.06
C LEU A 309 -17.53 -8.78 9.79
N ALA A 310 -17.61 -9.58 10.84
CA ALA A 310 -17.88 -11.02 10.76
C ALA A 310 -19.22 -11.31 10.07
N VAL A 311 -20.27 -10.60 10.45
CA VAL A 311 -21.61 -10.74 9.87
C VAL A 311 -21.62 -10.28 8.41
N ASN A 312 -21.12 -9.07 8.14
CA ASN A 312 -21.30 -8.43 6.84
C ASN A 312 -20.33 -8.96 5.75
N VAL A 313 -19.14 -9.41 6.14
CA VAL A 313 -18.13 -9.92 5.19
C VAL A 313 -18.23 -11.43 5.06
N PHE A 314 -18.36 -12.16 6.17
CA PHE A 314 -18.33 -13.63 6.18
C PHE A 314 -19.70 -14.28 6.28
N GLY A 315 -20.76 -13.50 6.54
CA GLY A 315 -22.11 -14.04 6.69
C GLY A 315 -22.31 -14.85 7.98
N ILE A 316 -21.50 -14.62 9.00
CA ILE A 316 -21.65 -15.27 10.31
C ILE A 316 -22.96 -14.80 10.95
N PRO A 317 -23.83 -15.71 11.43
CA PRO A 317 -25.11 -15.30 12.00
C PRO A 317 -24.93 -14.42 13.24
N TYR A 318 -25.66 -13.31 13.30
CA TYR A 318 -25.66 -12.45 14.48
C TYR A 318 -26.55 -13.03 15.59
N THR A 319 -26.04 -13.01 16.80
CA THR A 319 -26.80 -13.34 18.04
C THR A 319 -26.51 -12.25 19.06
N ALA A 320 -27.54 -11.56 19.52
CA ALA A 320 -27.40 -10.48 20.51
C ALA A 320 -26.78 -11.02 21.82
N GLY A 321 -25.81 -10.28 22.36
CA GLY A 321 -25.05 -10.68 23.56
C GLY A 321 -23.93 -11.71 23.31
N ALA A 322 -23.67 -12.08 22.04
CA ALA A 322 -22.59 -12.98 21.64
C ALA A 322 -21.53 -12.30 20.78
N GLU A 323 -21.43 -10.95 20.85
CA GLU A 323 -20.58 -10.15 19.98
C GLU A 323 -19.11 -10.56 20.04
N GLU A 324 -18.60 -10.90 21.22
CA GLU A 324 -17.20 -11.36 21.40
C GLU A 324 -16.96 -12.70 20.68
N LYS A 325 -17.89 -13.65 20.81
CA LYS A 325 -17.80 -14.93 20.11
C LYS A 325 -17.84 -14.74 18.59
N ILE A 326 -18.79 -13.93 18.09
CA ILE A 326 -18.94 -13.63 16.67
C ILE A 326 -17.69 -12.93 16.14
N ALA A 327 -17.11 -12.01 16.91
CA ALA A 327 -15.87 -11.32 16.59
C ALA A 327 -14.69 -12.30 16.41
N LEU A 328 -14.54 -13.27 17.34
CA LEU A 328 -13.50 -14.29 17.25
C LEU A 328 -13.70 -15.19 16.03
N GLU A 329 -14.92 -15.64 15.76
CA GLU A 329 -15.25 -16.42 14.56
C GLU A 329 -14.92 -15.63 13.27
N GLY A 330 -15.13 -14.30 13.25
CA GLY A 330 -14.77 -13.42 12.15
C GLY A 330 -13.26 -13.29 11.95
N ILE A 331 -12.49 -13.18 13.04
CA ILE A 331 -11.02 -13.17 13.00
C ILE A 331 -10.49 -14.49 12.44
N GLU A 332 -11.01 -15.62 12.91
CA GLU A 332 -10.64 -16.96 12.42
C GLU A 332 -10.98 -17.14 10.94
N ALA A 333 -12.16 -16.63 10.50
CA ALA A 333 -12.56 -16.67 9.10
C ALA A 333 -11.62 -15.87 8.19
N MET A 334 -11.12 -14.71 8.64
CA MET A 334 -10.15 -13.92 7.90
C MET A 334 -8.80 -14.64 7.81
N GLU A 335 -8.30 -15.21 8.90
CA GLU A 335 -7.06 -16.00 8.88
C GLU A 335 -7.20 -17.24 7.98
N ALA A 336 -8.33 -17.92 8.03
CA ALA A 336 -8.62 -19.05 7.13
C ALA A 336 -8.64 -18.59 5.65
N PHE A 337 -9.17 -17.40 5.38
CA PHE A 337 -9.10 -16.81 4.04
C PHE A 337 -7.65 -16.55 3.63
N PHE A 338 -6.83 -15.90 4.45
CA PHE A 338 -5.41 -15.64 4.13
C PHE A 338 -4.66 -16.95 3.84
N LYS A 339 -4.84 -17.98 4.65
CA LYS A 339 -4.29 -19.32 4.39
C LYS A 339 -4.76 -19.90 3.06
N SER A 340 -6.03 -19.69 2.70
CA SER A 340 -6.64 -20.23 1.46
C SER A 340 -6.03 -19.66 0.18
N ILE A 341 -5.38 -18.50 0.27
CA ILE A 341 -4.68 -17.83 -0.85
C ILE A 341 -3.14 -17.92 -0.71
N GLY A 342 -2.65 -18.75 0.21
CA GLY A 342 -1.21 -18.99 0.42
C GLY A 342 -0.49 -17.89 1.20
N MET A 343 -1.21 -17.09 1.99
CA MET A 343 -0.61 -16.08 2.85
C MET A 343 -0.38 -16.60 4.27
N PRO A 344 0.71 -16.18 4.93
CA PRO A 344 1.02 -16.55 6.31
C PRO A 344 -0.02 -15.97 7.28
N THR A 345 -0.18 -16.58 8.44
CA THR A 345 -0.98 -16.04 9.55
C THR A 345 -0.18 -15.92 10.84
N LYS A 346 1.10 -16.30 10.76
CA LYS A 346 2.12 -16.11 11.79
C LYS A 346 3.43 -15.72 11.12
N ILE A 347 4.31 -15.08 11.85
CA ILE A 347 5.65 -14.69 11.37
C ILE A 347 6.49 -15.94 11.07
N SER A 348 6.35 -16.99 11.88
CA SER A 348 7.04 -18.28 11.65
C SER A 348 6.59 -19.00 10.37
N ASP A 349 5.42 -18.72 9.82
CA ASP A 349 4.98 -19.26 8.52
C ASP A 349 5.84 -18.75 7.34
N MET A 350 6.68 -17.72 7.57
CA MET A 350 7.62 -17.13 6.61
C MET A 350 9.07 -17.57 6.86
N ASP A 351 9.31 -18.66 7.60
CA ASP A 351 10.63 -19.14 8.03
C ASP A 351 11.42 -18.11 8.88
N ILE A 352 10.70 -17.18 9.55
CA ILE A 352 11.28 -16.20 10.46
C ILE A 352 10.98 -16.61 11.90
N HIS A 353 12.02 -16.90 12.65
CA HIS A 353 11.93 -17.28 14.06
C HIS A 353 12.45 -16.14 14.94
N LEU A 354 11.54 -15.25 15.35
CA LEU A 354 11.88 -14.07 16.15
C LEU A 354 12.50 -14.46 17.49
N THR A 355 13.63 -13.84 17.84
CA THR A 355 14.15 -13.85 19.21
C THR A 355 13.47 -12.76 20.04
N ASP A 356 13.58 -12.85 21.37
CA ASP A 356 13.01 -11.84 22.26
C ASP A 356 13.70 -10.47 22.08
N GLU A 357 15.01 -10.45 21.74
CA GLU A 357 15.74 -9.23 21.41
C GLU A 357 15.21 -8.58 20.13
N GLN A 358 14.93 -9.37 19.09
CA GLN A 358 14.36 -8.88 17.84
C GLN A 358 12.93 -8.31 18.06
N ILE A 359 12.10 -8.94 18.90
CA ILE A 359 10.78 -8.43 19.25
C ILE A 359 10.90 -7.06 19.93
N LYS A 360 11.82 -6.90 20.89
CA LYS A 360 12.09 -5.62 21.54
C LYS A 360 12.59 -4.57 20.55
N GLU A 361 13.49 -4.96 19.63
CA GLU A 361 13.98 -4.05 18.59
C GLU A 361 12.87 -3.58 17.66
N LEU A 362 12.00 -4.49 17.19
CA LEU A 362 10.85 -4.16 16.36
C LEU A 362 9.92 -3.18 17.08
N ALA A 363 9.54 -3.45 18.33
CA ALA A 363 8.69 -2.58 19.12
C ALA A 363 9.34 -1.22 19.41
N TYR A 364 10.64 -1.20 19.68
CA TYR A 364 11.40 0.03 19.91
C TYR A 364 11.45 0.92 18.67
N LYS A 365 11.71 0.34 17.48
CA LYS A 365 11.68 1.05 16.22
C LYS A 365 10.26 1.54 15.88
N CYS A 366 9.25 0.69 16.06
CA CYS A 366 7.85 1.00 15.79
C CYS A 366 7.33 2.14 16.68
N SER A 367 7.77 2.20 17.94
CA SER A 367 7.44 3.27 18.89
C SER A 367 8.29 4.53 18.72
N PHE A 368 9.14 4.63 17.69
CA PHE A 368 10.11 5.71 17.49
C PHE A 368 10.94 5.95 18.78
N ASN A 369 11.61 4.91 19.22
CA ASN A 369 12.42 4.93 20.44
C ASN A 369 11.58 5.25 21.70
N ASN A 370 10.39 4.65 21.78
CA ASN A 370 9.43 4.84 22.89
C ASN A 370 8.95 6.30 23.06
N THR A 371 8.82 7.04 21.94
CA THR A 371 8.32 8.43 21.94
C THR A 371 6.90 8.57 21.43
N ARG A 372 6.30 7.51 20.85
CA ARG A 372 4.93 7.52 20.34
C ARG A 372 4.17 6.23 20.64
N THR A 373 2.85 6.32 20.57
CA THR A 373 1.93 5.19 20.45
C THR A 373 1.50 5.04 18.99
N ILE A 374 0.99 3.84 18.61
CA ILE A 374 0.36 3.58 17.32
C ILE A 374 -1.08 3.09 17.53
N GLY A 375 -1.87 3.07 16.45
CA GLY A 375 -3.24 2.58 16.49
C GLY A 375 -4.28 3.66 16.84
N GLY A 376 -5.34 3.70 16.04
CA GLY A 376 -6.50 4.57 16.27
C GLY A 376 -7.59 3.86 17.06
N PHE A 377 -7.84 2.58 16.79
CA PHE A 377 -8.86 1.77 17.48
C PHE A 377 -8.49 1.51 18.95
N LYS A 378 -7.22 1.22 19.19
CA LYS A 378 -6.60 1.17 20.51
C LYS A 378 -5.22 1.79 20.43
N ALA A 379 -4.94 2.81 21.25
CA ALA A 379 -3.58 3.33 21.35
C ALA A 379 -2.67 2.26 21.96
N LEU A 380 -1.67 1.82 21.19
CA LEU A 380 -0.71 0.78 21.57
C LEU A 380 0.62 1.43 21.94
N ASN A 381 1.10 1.18 23.14
CA ASN A 381 2.44 1.55 23.61
C ASN A 381 3.46 0.45 23.22
N ILE A 382 4.73 0.62 23.62
CA ILE A 382 5.80 -0.33 23.29
C ILE A 382 5.53 -1.73 23.84
N ASP A 383 4.99 -1.85 25.06
CA ASP A 383 4.69 -3.15 25.70
C ASP A 383 3.53 -3.87 24.98
N ASP A 384 2.55 -3.11 24.47
CA ASP A 384 1.46 -3.64 23.65
C ASP A 384 2.00 -4.17 22.31
N MET A 385 2.92 -3.45 21.67
CA MET A 385 3.55 -3.86 20.41
C MET A 385 4.38 -5.15 20.60
N GLU A 386 5.18 -5.24 21.68
CA GLU A 386 5.92 -6.46 22.03
C GLU A 386 4.99 -7.66 22.18
N LYS A 387 3.86 -7.49 22.91
CA LYS A 387 2.85 -8.54 23.09
C LYS A 387 2.25 -9.00 21.76
N ILE A 388 1.92 -8.07 20.86
CA ILE A 388 1.38 -8.41 19.54
C ILE A 388 2.39 -9.19 18.72
N TYR A 389 3.67 -8.78 18.68
CA TYR A 389 4.73 -9.55 18.01
C TYR A 389 4.94 -10.93 18.64
N GLN A 390 4.87 -11.02 19.97
CA GLN A 390 4.96 -12.31 20.67
C GLN A 390 3.80 -13.26 20.32
N MET A 391 2.59 -12.72 20.15
CA MET A 391 1.42 -13.49 19.71
C MET A 391 1.53 -13.92 18.24
N ALA A 392 2.17 -13.10 17.40
CA ALA A 392 2.34 -13.33 15.97
C ALA A 392 3.55 -14.22 15.63
N LYS A 393 4.42 -14.51 16.57
CA LYS A 393 5.65 -15.29 16.47
C LYS A 393 5.49 -16.69 15.88
#